data_d7b459b76aa6c8a56cdd54c3906653c3
#
_entry.id   d7b459b76aa6c8a56cdd54c3906653c3
#
_cell.length_a   1.000
_cell.length_b   1.000
_cell.length_c   1.000
_cell.angle_alpha   90.00
_cell.angle_beta   90.00
_cell.angle_gamma   90.00
#
_symmetry.space_group_name_H-M   'P 1'
#
loop_
_entity.id
_entity.type
_entity.pdbx_description
1 polymer ?
#
loop_
_entity_poly.entity_id
_entity_poly.type
_entity_poly.pdbx_seq_one_letter_code
_entity_poly.pdbx_strand_id
1 'polypeptide(L)'
;MIVQAILAILITHYCISLYRRSKLRHIPTLGYSWPLLSYITAFKYEKHGFKLVEEGYRKFPNKVWKIRTLDEQAGDGWYIIANGTQSVEDISKAPNDQLSSTIFFGSDITTNPYHVNVVRLGMKKNIVLQYHEMYREIRDTLEDSLKLTSTGDGEAQSEKTCPFSRLLTCLPPPSEWVTLPLSQTILEACARVYARLVVGHPHSENPEYTRIFAGAVKHILEGKNLRVYPKFLRPFISRVSIKTHGDIQRLADLIEPLLKAIKREEKKHNGDDWPEKPRNILSWTLDEARRSGVSELPCDIAKRLYLTALSLEGISRTVALALYELSIRPASVYLNDIREEVRTVIEEVARFSPAPNQDALKLYEEQRGWEKIAIDMMHKLDSFVKEVLRYHDNQPVHLGSRVLKDFVFSDGTFIPAGSTLFVNSRGAHMDEELLENADTFNGFRYFKEQDQDQPRALAEQVGARDPLTRTAFAYYTFGYGKHACPGRFTASYIIKTMLARILTDYDFELTESTQVYAETHRFPDESAMEMRFRKKVEE
;
A
#
# COMPACT_ATOMS: atom_id res chain seq x y z
N MET A 1 45.31 -20.97 9.71
CA MET A 1 44.02 -21.54 9.24
C MET A 1 42.93 -20.51 9.12
N ILE A 2 42.48 -19.78 10.17
CA ILE A 2 41.36 -18.80 10.10
C ILE A 2 41.67 -17.68 9.11
N VAL A 3 42.84 -17.07 9.13
CA VAL A 3 43.25 -15.98 8.20
C VAL A 3 43.25 -16.46 6.75
N GLN A 4 43.75 -17.68 6.50
CA GLN A 4 43.76 -18.29 5.16
C GLN A 4 42.33 -18.57 4.66
N ALA A 5 41.42 -19.03 5.53
CA ALA A 5 40.03 -19.25 5.19
C ALA A 5 39.29 -17.90 4.86
N ILE A 6 39.55 -16.86 5.65
CA ILE A 6 39.00 -15.51 5.38
C ILE A 6 39.55 -14.99 4.05
N LEU A 7 40.83 -15.12 3.78
CA LEU A 7 41.44 -14.67 2.52
C LEU A 7 40.86 -15.42 1.32
N ALA A 8 40.70 -16.74 1.43
CA ALA A 8 40.07 -17.55 0.39
C ALA A 8 38.63 -17.14 0.11
N ILE A 9 37.84 -16.86 1.15
CA ILE A 9 36.47 -16.34 1.01
C ILE A 9 36.47 -14.99 0.30
N LEU A 10 37.34 -14.06 0.68
CA LEU A 10 37.48 -12.75 0.06
C LEU A 10 37.88 -12.84 -1.41
N ILE A 11 38.85 -13.69 -1.75
CA ILE A 11 39.30 -13.92 -3.13
C ILE A 11 38.16 -14.54 -3.95
N THR A 12 37.48 -15.55 -3.43
CA THR A 12 36.34 -16.19 -4.09
C THR A 12 35.23 -15.17 -4.35
N HIS A 13 34.87 -14.38 -3.36
CA HIS A 13 33.90 -13.32 -3.48
C HIS A 13 34.31 -12.28 -4.55
N TYR A 14 35.59 -11.91 -4.56
CA TYR A 14 36.13 -10.98 -5.56
C TYR A 14 36.06 -11.56 -6.98
N CYS A 15 36.44 -12.81 -7.18
CA CYS A 15 36.35 -13.50 -8.47
C CYS A 15 34.90 -13.64 -8.96
N ILE A 16 33.99 -14.00 -8.06
CA ILE A 16 32.54 -14.04 -8.38
C ILE A 16 32.03 -12.65 -8.78
N SER A 17 32.44 -11.60 -8.06
CA SER A 17 32.07 -10.22 -8.38
C SER A 17 32.59 -9.78 -9.75
N LEU A 18 33.83 -10.15 -10.11
CA LEU A 18 34.42 -9.90 -11.43
C LEU A 18 33.66 -10.62 -12.55
N TYR A 19 33.34 -11.90 -12.35
CA TYR A 19 32.57 -12.70 -13.31
C TYR A 19 31.18 -12.12 -13.53
N ARG A 20 30.44 -11.80 -12.47
CA ARG A 20 29.12 -11.16 -12.55
C ARG A 20 29.18 -9.80 -13.25
N ARG A 21 30.19 -9.00 -12.95
CA ARG A 21 30.45 -7.74 -13.64
C ARG A 21 30.67 -7.93 -15.14
N SER A 22 31.33 -9.00 -15.55
CA SER A 22 31.62 -9.24 -16.99
C SER A 22 30.35 -9.42 -17.81
N LYS A 23 29.30 -10.05 -17.25
CA LYS A 23 28.00 -10.25 -17.89
C LYS A 23 27.21 -8.96 -18.10
N LEU A 24 27.45 -7.93 -17.27
CA LEU A 24 26.72 -6.65 -17.31
C LEU A 24 27.58 -5.49 -17.82
N ARG A 25 28.73 -5.75 -18.47
CA ARG A 25 29.65 -4.70 -18.94
C ARG A 25 29.02 -3.74 -19.95
N HIS A 26 28.13 -4.24 -20.78
CA HIS A 26 27.45 -3.49 -21.84
C HIS A 26 26.40 -2.52 -21.28
N ILE A 27 25.95 -2.69 -20.04
CA ILE A 27 24.95 -1.83 -19.40
C ILE A 27 25.65 -0.64 -18.74
N PRO A 28 25.29 0.62 -19.07
CA PRO A 28 25.83 1.82 -18.44
C PRO A 28 25.69 1.79 -16.93
N THR A 29 26.65 2.34 -16.22
CA THR A 29 26.69 2.33 -14.75
C THR A 29 26.56 3.74 -14.19
N LEU A 30 25.67 3.95 -13.23
CA LEU A 30 25.67 5.14 -12.38
C LEU A 30 26.59 4.91 -11.19
N GLY A 31 27.58 5.78 -11.01
CA GLY A 31 28.60 5.66 -9.97
C GLY A 31 29.77 4.74 -10.36
N TYR A 32 30.41 4.16 -9.35
CA TYR A 32 31.60 3.35 -9.55
C TYR A 32 31.29 1.94 -10.03
N SER A 33 31.97 1.48 -11.09
CA SER A 33 31.83 0.13 -11.63
C SER A 33 32.85 -0.88 -11.11
N TRP A 34 33.96 -0.44 -10.47
CA TRP A 34 34.99 -1.32 -9.91
C TRP A 34 34.46 -2.11 -8.69
N PRO A 35 34.81 -3.39 -8.51
CA PRO A 35 34.21 -4.24 -7.49
C PRO A 35 34.22 -3.64 -6.09
N LEU A 36 35.35 -3.13 -5.61
CA LEU A 36 35.48 -2.53 -4.28
C LEU A 36 34.86 -1.12 -4.21
N LEU A 37 35.14 -0.27 -5.20
CA LEU A 37 34.62 1.10 -5.23
C LEU A 37 33.10 1.15 -5.43
N SER A 38 32.53 0.15 -6.07
CA SER A 38 31.08 0.08 -6.30
C SER A 38 30.27 0.04 -4.99
N TYR A 39 30.85 -0.46 -3.89
CA TYR A 39 30.20 -0.42 -2.59
C TYR A 39 29.98 1.00 -2.05
N ILE A 40 30.83 1.97 -2.43
CA ILE A 40 30.62 3.39 -2.12
C ILE A 40 29.30 3.85 -2.75
N THR A 41 29.04 3.44 -4.00
CA THR A 41 27.77 3.74 -4.68
C THR A 41 26.61 3.03 -3.98
N ALA A 42 26.79 1.77 -3.56
CA ALA A 42 25.74 1.04 -2.86
C ALA A 42 25.35 1.72 -1.54
N PHE A 43 26.31 2.14 -0.71
CA PHE A 43 26.01 2.89 0.52
C PHE A 43 25.37 4.25 0.25
N LYS A 44 25.75 4.93 -0.83
CA LYS A 44 25.06 6.17 -1.26
C LYS A 44 23.61 5.90 -1.69
N TYR A 45 23.38 4.77 -2.37
CA TYR A 45 22.04 4.38 -2.81
C TYR A 45 21.10 4.14 -1.62
N GLU A 46 21.56 3.44 -0.58
CA GLU A 46 20.77 3.24 0.64
C GLU A 46 20.33 4.56 1.32
N LYS A 47 21.19 5.57 1.27
CA LYS A 47 20.92 6.86 1.92
C LYS A 47 20.19 7.85 1.01
N HIS A 48 20.44 7.81 -0.28
CA HIS A 48 20.03 8.84 -1.24
C HIS A 48 19.44 8.23 -2.53
N GLY A 49 18.74 7.11 -2.42
CA GLY A 49 18.21 6.35 -3.56
C GLY A 49 17.38 7.20 -4.53
N PHE A 50 16.46 8.02 -4.02
CA PHE A 50 15.64 8.91 -4.84
C PHE A 50 16.48 9.86 -5.71
N LYS A 51 17.45 10.54 -5.10
CA LYS A 51 18.32 11.48 -5.81
C LYS A 51 19.18 10.80 -6.89
N LEU A 52 19.70 9.61 -6.56
CA LEU A 52 20.52 8.85 -7.53
C LEU A 52 19.68 8.30 -8.69
N VAL A 53 18.43 7.91 -8.43
CA VAL A 53 17.53 7.43 -9.48
C VAL A 53 17.10 8.58 -10.40
N GLU A 54 16.84 9.77 -9.86
CA GLU A 54 16.60 10.99 -10.67
C GLU A 54 17.83 11.38 -11.50
N GLU A 55 19.05 11.29 -10.92
CA GLU A 55 20.31 11.50 -11.67
C GLU A 55 20.44 10.49 -12.82
N GLY A 56 20.15 9.20 -12.55
CA GLY A 56 20.17 8.14 -13.56
C GLY A 56 19.15 8.35 -14.67
N TYR A 57 17.97 8.90 -14.34
CA TYR A 57 16.97 9.25 -15.35
C TYR A 57 17.47 10.29 -16.33
N ARG A 58 18.03 11.39 -15.82
CA ARG A 58 18.59 12.48 -16.64
C ARG A 58 19.83 12.07 -17.43
N LYS A 59 20.70 11.24 -16.85
CA LYS A 59 21.96 10.83 -17.47
C LYS A 59 21.79 9.78 -18.56
N PHE A 60 20.77 8.94 -18.47
CA PHE A 60 20.53 7.83 -19.37
C PHE A 60 19.11 7.88 -19.96
N PRO A 61 18.73 8.95 -20.69
CA PRO A 61 17.38 9.10 -21.22
C PRO A 61 17.03 7.92 -22.13
N ASN A 62 15.86 7.33 -21.93
CA ASN A 62 15.33 6.19 -22.69
C ASN A 62 16.26 4.96 -22.79
N LYS A 63 17.16 4.78 -21.82
CA LYS A 63 18.12 3.65 -21.80
C LYS A 63 17.98 2.84 -20.51
N VAL A 64 18.43 1.60 -20.62
CA VAL A 64 18.63 0.73 -19.46
C VAL A 64 20.01 1.01 -18.86
N TRP A 65 20.10 1.15 -17.54
CA TRP A 65 21.33 1.41 -16.81
C TRP A 65 21.34 0.63 -15.50
N LYS A 66 22.46 0.60 -14.81
CA LYS A 66 22.60 -0.15 -13.55
C LYS A 66 23.23 0.66 -12.43
N ILE A 67 22.87 0.30 -11.19
CA ILE A 67 23.44 0.85 -9.97
C ILE A 67 23.79 -0.27 -8.98
N ARG A 68 24.87 -0.10 -8.24
CA ARG A 68 25.25 -1.04 -7.19
C ARG A 68 24.32 -0.91 -5.98
N THR A 69 23.86 -2.04 -5.43
CA THR A 69 23.04 -2.12 -4.23
C THR A 69 23.63 -3.09 -3.20
N LEU A 70 23.26 -2.92 -1.94
CA LEU A 70 23.54 -3.87 -0.86
C LEU A 70 22.46 -4.97 -0.77
N ASP A 71 21.35 -4.84 -1.47
CA ASP A 71 20.29 -5.84 -1.45
C ASP A 71 20.78 -7.16 -2.05
N GLU A 72 20.84 -8.18 -1.22
CA GLU A 72 21.26 -9.52 -1.61
C GLU A 72 20.29 -10.17 -2.62
N GLN A 73 19.02 -9.74 -2.66
CA GLN A 73 18.06 -10.19 -3.67
C GLN A 73 18.40 -9.69 -5.08
N ALA A 74 19.26 -8.68 -5.21
CA ALA A 74 19.78 -8.26 -6.50
C ALA A 74 20.60 -9.35 -7.21
N GLY A 75 20.82 -10.50 -6.58
CA GLY A 75 21.48 -11.68 -7.15
C GLY A 75 22.94 -11.44 -7.46
N ASP A 76 23.24 -10.58 -8.40
CA ASP A 76 24.58 -10.14 -8.80
C ASP A 76 25.03 -8.85 -8.07
N GLY A 77 24.17 -8.28 -7.21
CA GLY A 77 24.40 -7.06 -6.44
C GLY A 77 24.20 -5.78 -7.25
N TRP A 78 23.51 -5.85 -8.38
CA TRP A 78 23.16 -4.72 -9.21
C TRP A 78 21.67 -4.63 -9.43
N TYR A 79 21.11 -3.45 -9.26
CA TYR A 79 19.80 -3.13 -9.81
C TYR A 79 19.98 -2.64 -11.23
N ILE A 80 19.23 -3.23 -12.15
CA ILE A 80 19.11 -2.78 -13.53
C ILE A 80 17.84 -1.95 -13.60
N ILE A 81 17.94 -0.72 -14.06
CA ILE A 81 16.85 0.26 -14.05
C ILE A 81 16.58 0.71 -15.49
N ALA A 82 15.35 0.59 -15.90
CA ALA A 82 14.89 0.95 -17.23
C ALA A 82 14.25 2.34 -17.21
N ASN A 83 14.69 3.22 -18.11
CA ASN A 83 14.08 4.51 -18.40
C ASN A 83 13.31 4.43 -19.73
N GLY A 84 12.30 5.30 -19.87
CA GLY A 84 11.54 5.45 -21.11
C GLY A 84 10.36 4.49 -21.26
N THR A 85 9.36 4.92 -22.02
CA THR A 85 8.07 4.26 -22.21
C THR A 85 8.20 2.91 -22.90
N GLN A 86 9.07 2.80 -23.92
CA GLN A 86 9.30 1.56 -24.65
C GLN A 86 9.84 0.45 -23.73
N SER A 87 10.81 0.77 -22.88
CA SER A 87 11.35 -0.21 -21.94
C SER A 87 10.29 -0.70 -20.94
N VAL A 88 9.39 0.18 -20.51
CA VAL A 88 8.26 -0.19 -19.64
C VAL A 88 7.27 -1.11 -20.34
N GLU A 89 6.99 -0.84 -21.63
CA GLU A 89 6.15 -1.74 -22.42
C GLU A 89 6.78 -3.12 -22.58
N ASP A 90 8.07 -3.20 -22.89
CA ASP A 90 8.79 -4.45 -23.04
C ASP A 90 8.68 -5.29 -21.75
N ILE A 91 8.92 -4.67 -20.58
CA ILE A 91 8.76 -5.31 -19.27
C ILE A 91 7.31 -5.77 -19.05
N SER A 92 6.34 -4.93 -19.39
CA SER A 92 4.92 -5.23 -19.17
C SER A 92 4.39 -6.36 -20.04
N LYS A 93 4.94 -6.53 -21.25
CA LYS A 93 4.57 -7.57 -22.22
C LYS A 93 5.31 -8.89 -21.99
N ALA A 94 6.48 -8.86 -21.34
CA ALA A 94 7.32 -10.05 -21.15
C ALA A 94 6.57 -11.19 -20.42
N PRO A 95 6.67 -12.44 -20.84
CA PRO A 95 6.02 -13.58 -20.18
C PRO A 95 6.44 -13.73 -18.71
N ASN A 96 5.55 -14.24 -17.85
CA ASN A 96 5.83 -14.42 -16.41
C ASN A 96 6.93 -15.46 -16.13
N ASP A 97 7.16 -16.38 -17.06
CA ASP A 97 8.24 -17.36 -16.99
C ASP A 97 9.60 -16.78 -17.45
N GLN A 98 9.61 -15.57 -17.97
CA GLN A 98 10.79 -14.81 -18.34
C GLN A 98 11.08 -13.69 -17.33
N LEU A 99 10.07 -12.86 -16.99
CA LEU A 99 10.14 -11.82 -15.96
C LEU A 99 9.09 -12.08 -14.87
N SER A 100 9.55 -12.34 -13.64
CA SER A 100 8.66 -12.59 -12.50
C SER A 100 8.71 -11.45 -11.49
N SER A 101 7.59 -10.78 -11.28
CA SER A 101 7.40 -9.77 -10.23
C SER A 101 7.03 -10.40 -8.87
N THR A 102 6.46 -11.61 -8.86
CA THR A 102 5.96 -12.27 -7.65
C THR A 102 7.06 -12.66 -6.68
N ILE A 103 8.29 -12.83 -7.15
CA ILE A 103 9.45 -13.18 -6.31
C ILE A 103 9.84 -12.03 -5.37
N PHE A 104 9.44 -10.78 -5.67
CA PHE A 104 9.74 -9.62 -4.83
C PHE A 104 8.85 -9.50 -3.60
N PHE A 105 7.64 -10.04 -3.65
CA PHE A 105 6.63 -9.84 -2.62
C PHE A 105 6.45 -11.12 -1.77
N GLY A 106 7.36 -11.33 -0.80
CA GLY A 106 7.18 -12.35 0.22
C GLY A 106 7.57 -13.76 -0.17
N SER A 107 8.51 -13.94 -1.13
CA SER A 107 9.08 -15.25 -1.49
C SER A 107 9.68 -16.00 -0.30
N ASP A 108 10.12 -15.28 0.73
CA ASP A 108 10.63 -15.88 1.97
C ASP A 108 9.52 -16.49 2.84
N ILE A 109 8.26 -16.11 2.61
CA ILE A 109 7.09 -16.60 3.35
C ILE A 109 6.33 -17.67 2.55
N THR A 110 6.17 -17.48 1.23
CA THR A 110 5.52 -18.46 0.35
C THR A 110 6.06 -18.43 -1.07
N THR A 111 6.15 -19.61 -1.68
CA THR A 111 6.57 -19.77 -3.08
C THR A 111 5.41 -19.74 -4.07
N ASN A 112 4.17 -19.96 -3.61
CA ASN A 112 2.96 -19.93 -4.44
C ASN A 112 2.06 -18.75 -4.07
N PRO A 113 2.02 -17.67 -4.88
CA PRO A 113 1.31 -16.44 -4.58
C PRO A 113 -0.16 -16.43 -5.05
N TYR A 114 -0.92 -17.50 -4.90
CA TYR A 114 -2.31 -17.57 -5.35
C TYR A 114 -3.23 -16.51 -4.70
N HIS A 115 -2.85 -15.96 -3.55
CA HIS A 115 -3.55 -14.85 -2.91
C HIS A 115 -3.66 -13.59 -3.81
N VAL A 116 -2.76 -13.43 -4.78
CA VAL A 116 -2.84 -12.35 -5.78
C VAL A 116 -4.13 -12.46 -6.60
N ASN A 117 -4.58 -13.69 -6.91
CA ASN A 117 -5.85 -13.92 -7.60
C ASN A 117 -7.04 -13.62 -6.70
N VAL A 118 -6.95 -13.92 -5.39
CA VAL A 118 -8.00 -13.58 -4.41
C VAL A 118 -8.23 -12.06 -4.39
N VAL A 119 -7.15 -11.28 -4.31
CA VAL A 119 -7.23 -9.81 -4.34
C VAL A 119 -7.76 -9.31 -5.68
N ARG A 120 -7.22 -9.83 -6.79
CA ARG A 120 -7.57 -9.38 -8.15
C ARG A 120 -9.01 -9.68 -8.54
N LEU A 121 -9.51 -10.86 -8.21
CA LEU A 121 -10.81 -11.34 -8.66
C LEU A 121 -11.86 -11.30 -7.53
N GLY A 122 -11.50 -11.79 -6.34
CA GLY A 122 -12.40 -11.87 -5.20
C GLY A 122 -12.80 -10.50 -4.69
N MET A 123 -11.84 -9.69 -4.28
CA MET A 123 -12.11 -8.36 -3.71
C MET A 123 -12.75 -7.41 -4.74
N LYS A 124 -12.20 -7.34 -5.96
CA LYS A 124 -12.73 -6.43 -6.99
C LYS A 124 -14.19 -6.73 -7.33
N LYS A 125 -14.57 -8.01 -7.48
CA LYS A 125 -15.95 -8.39 -7.82
C LYS A 125 -16.93 -8.13 -6.68
N ASN A 126 -16.48 -8.27 -5.45
CA ASN A 126 -17.34 -8.24 -4.28
C ASN A 126 -17.27 -6.92 -3.50
N ILE A 127 -16.54 -5.92 -3.99
CA ILE A 127 -16.38 -4.64 -3.30
C ILE A 127 -17.74 -3.97 -3.02
N VAL A 128 -18.71 -4.09 -3.93
CA VAL A 128 -20.06 -3.54 -3.74
C VAL A 128 -20.73 -4.17 -2.53
N LEU A 129 -20.60 -5.49 -2.36
CA LEU A 129 -21.21 -6.24 -1.25
C LEU A 129 -20.50 -5.97 0.09
N GLN A 130 -19.19 -5.72 0.05
CA GLN A 130 -18.40 -5.46 1.25
C GLN A 130 -18.34 -3.97 1.62
N TYR A 131 -18.78 -3.08 0.72
CA TYR A 131 -18.60 -1.64 0.91
C TYR A 131 -19.29 -1.14 2.20
N HIS A 132 -20.50 -1.59 2.48
CA HIS A 132 -21.23 -1.20 3.69
C HIS A 132 -20.52 -1.63 4.97
N GLU A 133 -19.99 -2.84 4.99
CA GLU A 133 -19.22 -3.36 6.12
C GLU A 133 -17.90 -2.57 6.31
N MET A 134 -17.25 -2.25 5.21
CA MET A 134 -16.04 -1.44 5.19
C MET A 134 -16.32 -0.02 5.69
N TYR A 135 -17.38 0.62 5.21
CA TYR A 135 -17.77 1.96 5.62
C TYR A 135 -18.06 2.05 7.12
N ARG A 136 -18.84 1.09 7.65
CA ARG A 136 -19.13 1.04 9.10
C ARG A 136 -17.86 0.94 9.92
N GLU A 137 -16.97 0.01 9.57
CA GLU A 137 -15.73 -0.18 10.31
C GLU A 137 -14.83 1.06 10.23
N ILE A 138 -14.81 1.77 9.09
CA ILE A 138 -14.09 3.04 8.95
C ILE A 138 -14.67 4.07 9.92
N ARG A 139 -15.98 4.27 9.92
CA ARG A 139 -16.66 5.22 10.81
C ARG A 139 -16.37 4.91 12.27
N ASP A 140 -16.65 3.68 12.70
CA ASP A 140 -16.52 3.26 14.09
C ASP A 140 -15.07 3.34 14.58
N THR A 141 -14.12 3.00 13.70
CA THR A 141 -12.70 3.08 14.03
C THR A 141 -12.21 4.53 14.18
N LEU A 142 -12.64 5.43 13.30
CA LEU A 142 -12.28 6.85 13.40
C LEU A 142 -12.87 7.46 14.69
N GLU A 143 -14.12 7.14 15.01
CA GLU A 143 -14.72 7.58 16.27
C GLU A 143 -13.98 7.06 17.50
N ASP A 144 -13.63 5.78 17.53
CA ASP A 144 -12.91 5.17 18.65
C ASP A 144 -11.50 5.73 18.81
N SER A 145 -10.75 5.89 17.71
CA SER A 145 -9.37 6.42 17.75
C SER A 145 -9.30 7.83 18.32
N LEU A 146 -10.33 8.63 18.09
CA LEU A 146 -10.41 10.01 18.59
C LEU A 146 -10.97 10.12 20.02
N LYS A 147 -11.65 9.09 20.53
CA LYS A 147 -12.13 9.03 21.91
C LYS A 147 -11.05 8.58 22.90
N LEU A 148 -10.18 7.66 22.50
CA LEU A 148 -9.19 7.01 23.40
C LEU A 148 -8.08 7.93 23.92
N THR A 149 -7.78 9.02 23.22
CA THR A 149 -6.66 9.92 23.56
C THR A 149 -7.04 11.08 24.47
N SER A 150 -8.32 11.28 24.74
CA SER A 150 -8.80 12.34 25.63
C SER A 150 -8.66 12.02 27.14
N THR A 151 -8.23 10.82 27.49
CA THR A 151 -8.11 10.35 28.90
C THR A 151 -6.67 10.21 29.40
N GLY A 152 -5.67 10.72 28.67
CA GLY A 152 -4.25 10.46 28.93
C GLY A 152 -3.41 11.64 29.37
N ASP A 153 -3.71 12.27 30.52
CA ASP A 153 -2.68 12.96 31.32
C ASP A 153 -2.66 12.33 32.72
N GLY A 154 -1.79 11.37 32.92
CA GLY A 154 -1.55 10.76 34.23
C GLY A 154 -1.10 9.30 34.15
N GLU A 155 0.20 9.10 34.33
CA GLU A 155 0.84 7.83 34.70
C GLU A 155 1.09 6.78 33.60
N ALA A 156 2.34 6.77 33.15
CA ALA A 156 2.98 5.62 32.54
C ALA A 156 2.87 4.40 33.47
N GLN A 157 2.00 3.46 33.17
CA GLN A 157 2.07 2.11 33.73
C GLN A 157 1.61 1.03 32.78
N SER A 158 2.57 0.14 32.48
CA SER A 158 2.43 -1.31 32.37
C SER A 158 1.42 -1.87 31.37
N GLU A 159 2.02 -2.53 30.36
CA GLU A 159 1.40 -3.67 29.67
C GLU A 159 0.34 -4.39 30.50
N LYS A 160 -0.94 -4.24 30.13
CA LYS A 160 -1.97 -5.28 30.27
C LYS A 160 -3.30 -4.83 29.66
N THR A 161 -3.75 -5.60 28.66
CA THR A 161 -5.16 -5.83 28.28
C THR A 161 -6.06 -4.59 28.25
N CYS A 162 -6.37 -4.13 27.04
CA CYS A 162 -7.47 -3.20 26.80
C CYS A 162 -8.81 -3.87 27.13
N PRO A 163 -9.50 -3.51 28.23
CA PRO A 163 -10.85 -4.00 28.49
C PRO A 163 -11.85 -3.04 27.83
N PHE A 164 -12.36 -3.44 26.73
CA PHE A 164 -13.27 -2.74 25.82
C PHE A 164 -14.67 -2.40 26.40
N SER A 165 -14.92 -2.56 27.66
CA SER A 165 -16.29 -2.46 28.19
C SER A 165 -16.53 -1.43 29.32
N ARG A 166 -15.60 -0.51 29.62
CA ARG A 166 -15.77 0.41 30.78
C ARG A 166 -15.68 1.92 30.52
N LEU A 167 -15.70 2.40 29.28
CA LEU A 167 -15.51 3.85 28.99
C LEU A 167 -16.72 4.56 28.38
N LEU A 168 -17.91 4.24 28.87
CA LEU A 168 -19.14 4.97 28.45
C LEU A 168 -19.42 6.29 29.23
N THR A 169 -18.50 6.78 30.05
CA THR A 169 -18.85 7.87 30.98
C THR A 169 -17.98 9.12 30.97
N CYS A 170 -16.94 9.20 30.13
CA CYS A 170 -16.14 10.44 30.03
C CYS A 170 -15.80 10.76 28.58
N LEU A 171 -16.79 11.23 27.82
CA LEU A 171 -16.53 11.88 26.53
C LEU A 171 -16.00 13.30 26.83
N PRO A 172 -14.86 13.73 26.24
CA PRO A 172 -14.50 15.13 26.26
C PRO A 172 -15.59 15.92 25.54
N PRO A 173 -15.79 17.18 25.92
CA PRO A 173 -16.70 18.03 25.17
C PRO A 173 -16.27 18.06 23.69
N PRO A 174 -17.21 18.17 22.73
CA PRO A 174 -16.95 18.15 21.28
C PRO A 174 -15.96 19.23 20.78
N SER A 175 -15.51 20.11 21.66
CA SER A 175 -14.65 21.27 21.38
C SER A 175 -13.16 21.06 21.66
N GLU A 176 -12.72 19.92 22.22
CA GLU A 176 -11.32 19.71 22.56
C GLU A 176 -10.51 19.11 21.41
N TRP A 177 -9.30 19.65 21.23
CA TRP A 177 -8.32 19.14 20.28
C TRP A 177 -7.59 17.93 20.86
N VAL A 178 -7.50 16.87 20.07
CA VAL A 178 -6.78 15.64 20.40
C VAL A 178 -5.57 15.50 19.49
N THR A 179 -4.38 15.33 20.06
CA THR A 179 -3.14 15.11 19.31
C THR A 179 -2.88 13.63 19.13
N LEU A 180 -2.59 13.22 17.89
CA LEU A 180 -2.38 11.82 17.51
C LEU A 180 -1.09 11.64 16.70
N PRO A 181 -0.34 10.54 16.92
CA PRO A 181 0.70 10.08 16.01
C PRO A 181 0.03 9.57 14.72
N LEU A 182 0.01 10.41 13.68
CA LEU A 182 -0.84 10.23 12.52
C LEU A 182 -0.64 8.88 11.83
N SER A 183 0.61 8.55 11.48
CA SER A 183 0.90 7.33 10.70
C SER A 183 0.49 6.05 11.43
N GLN A 184 0.74 5.99 12.75
CA GLN A 184 0.37 4.83 13.56
C GLN A 184 -1.16 4.72 13.70
N THR A 185 -1.84 5.82 14.00
CA THR A 185 -3.30 5.84 14.18
C THR A 185 -4.02 5.39 12.91
N ILE A 186 -3.61 5.91 11.75
CA ILE A 186 -4.20 5.51 10.48
C ILE A 186 -3.87 4.05 10.13
N LEU A 187 -2.67 3.56 10.44
CA LEU A 187 -2.33 2.15 10.23
C LEU A 187 -3.20 1.21 11.06
N GLU A 188 -3.43 1.52 12.33
CA GLU A 188 -4.30 0.75 13.21
C GLU A 188 -5.76 0.77 12.73
N ALA A 189 -6.24 1.93 12.28
CA ALA A 189 -7.56 2.05 11.66
C ALA A 189 -7.68 1.18 10.39
N CYS A 190 -6.69 1.23 9.50
CA CYS A 190 -6.65 0.38 8.31
C CYS A 190 -6.59 -1.11 8.67
N ALA A 191 -5.88 -1.49 9.73
CA ALA A 191 -5.79 -2.89 10.18
C ALA A 191 -7.13 -3.41 10.72
N ARG A 192 -7.93 -2.59 11.41
CA ARG A 192 -9.30 -2.94 11.83
C ARG A 192 -10.21 -3.16 10.61
N VAL A 193 -10.20 -2.23 9.67
CA VAL A 193 -10.96 -2.37 8.42
C VAL A 193 -10.54 -3.64 7.67
N TYR A 194 -9.26 -3.91 7.60
CA TYR A 194 -8.75 -5.12 6.95
C TYR A 194 -9.20 -6.39 7.68
N ALA A 195 -9.15 -6.43 9.03
CA ALA A 195 -9.67 -7.55 9.81
C ALA A 195 -11.14 -7.84 9.48
N ARG A 196 -11.96 -6.76 9.36
CA ARG A 196 -13.37 -6.86 8.94
C ARG A 196 -13.52 -7.50 7.58
N LEU A 197 -12.72 -7.11 6.61
CA LEU A 197 -12.72 -7.67 5.25
C LEU A 197 -12.21 -9.12 5.22
N VAL A 198 -11.29 -9.49 6.13
CA VAL A 198 -10.70 -10.84 6.17
C VAL A 198 -11.63 -11.85 6.79
N VAL A 199 -12.12 -11.60 8.00
CA VAL A 199 -12.88 -12.60 8.78
C VAL A 199 -14.36 -12.25 8.96
N GLY A 200 -14.76 -10.99 8.72
CA GLY A 200 -16.14 -10.52 8.90
C GLY A 200 -16.54 -10.33 10.36
N HIS A 201 -17.72 -9.74 10.57
CA HIS A 201 -18.35 -9.61 11.89
C HIS A 201 -18.98 -10.95 12.32
N PRO A 202 -18.98 -11.31 13.60
CA PRO A 202 -18.37 -10.59 14.75
C PRO A 202 -16.88 -10.90 14.98
N HIS A 203 -16.28 -11.77 14.20
CA HIS A 203 -14.92 -12.29 14.44
C HIS A 203 -13.85 -11.20 14.40
N SER A 204 -14.05 -10.17 13.56
CA SER A 204 -13.12 -9.03 13.44
C SER A 204 -13.02 -8.16 14.70
N GLU A 205 -13.94 -8.28 15.64
CA GLU A 205 -13.91 -7.56 16.93
C GLU A 205 -12.79 -8.04 17.85
N ASN A 206 -12.23 -9.23 17.59
CA ASN A 206 -11.07 -9.70 18.36
C ASN A 206 -9.85 -8.83 18.01
N PRO A 207 -9.29 -8.06 18.99
CA PRO A 207 -8.21 -7.12 18.76
C PRO A 207 -6.90 -7.79 18.31
N GLU A 208 -6.76 -9.09 18.47
CA GLU A 208 -5.59 -9.81 18.02
C GLU A 208 -5.43 -9.77 16.48
N TYR A 209 -6.53 -9.76 15.72
CA TYR A 209 -6.45 -9.60 14.26
C TYR A 209 -5.83 -8.25 13.89
N THR A 210 -6.31 -7.16 14.51
CA THR A 210 -5.78 -5.81 14.27
C THR A 210 -4.29 -5.75 14.63
N ARG A 211 -3.92 -6.27 15.81
CA ARG A 211 -2.52 -6.30 16.26
C ARG A 211 -1.62 -7.08 15.29
N ILE A 212 -2.07 -8.26 14.83
CA ILE A 212 -1.29 -9.11 13.92
C ILE A 212 -1.14 -8.41 12.57
N PHE A 213 -2.21 -7.83 12.01
CA PHE A 213 -2.16 -7.20 10.70
C PHE A 213 -1.38 -5.89 10.69
N ALA A 214 -1.52 -5.03 11.69
CA ALA A 214 -0.67 -3.84 11.85
C ALA A 214 0.80 -4.23 12.08
N GLY A 215 1.06 -5.25 12.91
CA GLY A 215 2.39 -5.81 13.14
C GLY A 215 3.02 -6.40 11.89
N ALA A 216 2.23 -7.01 11.00
CA ALA A 216 2.71 -7.59 9.74
C ALA A 216 3.43 -6.56 8.87
N VAL A 217 2.87 -5.35 8.74
CA VAL A 217 3.49 -4.24 8.00
C VAL A 217 4.90 -3.98 8.53
N LYS A 218 5.01 -3.75 9.84
CA LYS A 218 6.29 -3.48 10.50
C LYS A 218 7.29 -4.63 10.31
N HIS A 219 6.88 -5.87 10.60
CA HIS A 219 7.78 -7.03 10.54
C HIS A 219 8.23 -7.35 9.11
N ILE A 220 7.37 -7.17 8.10
CA ILE A 220 7.74 -7.39 6.70
C ILE A 220 8.73 -6.30 6.24
N LEU A 221 8.51 -5.03 6.60
CA LEU A 221 9.42 -3.93 6.25
C LEU A 221 10.77 -4.06 6.96
N GLU A 222 10.78 -4.38 8.25
CA GLU A 222 12.02 -4.66 8.99
C GLU A 222 12.76 -5.87 8.40
N GLY A 223 12.02 -6.91 7.96
CA GLY A 223 12.58 -8.07 7.27
C GLY A 223 13.30 -7.72 5.97
N LYS A 224 12.82 -6.71 5.23
CA LYS A 224 13.52 -6.19 4.04
C LYS A 224 14.88 -5.62 4.41
N ASN A 225 14.99 -4.89 5.51
CA ASN A 225 16.26 -4.29 5.97
C ASN A 225 17.29 -5.36 6.33
N LEU A 226 16.87 -6.56 6.73
CA LEU A 226 17.80 -7.68 6.99
C LEU A 226 18.45 -8.24 5.72
N ARG A 227 17.96 -7.90 4.54
CA ARG A 227 18.52 -8.36 3.26
C ARG A 227 19.91 -7.81 2.96
N VAL A 228 20.32 -6.74 3.63
CA VAL A 228 21.68 -6.22 3.60
C VAL A 228 22.69 -7.20 4.22
N TYR A 229 22.23 -8.07 5.13
CA TYR A 229 23.10 -9.04 5.80
C TYR A 229 23.15 -10.39 5.07
N PRO A 230 24.33 -11.06 5.03
CA PRO A 230 24.46 -12.40 4.49
C PRO A 230 23.47 -13.40 5.10
N LYS A 231 22.93 -14.32 4.29
CA LYS A 231 21.86 -15.27 4.71
C LYS A 231 22.21 -16.05 5.98
N PHE A 232 23.48 -16.44 6.15
CA PHE A 232 23.91 -17.22 7.32
C PHE A 232 23.93 -16.41 8.63
N LEU A 233 23.99 -15.06 8.57
CA LEU A 233 23.93 -14.19 9.75
C LEU A 233 22.49 -13.81 10.13
N ARG A 234 21.55 -13.87 9.21
CA ARG A 234 20.16 -13.43 9.45
C ARG A 234 19.49 -14.14 10.62
N PRO A 235 19.60 -15.47 10.81
CA PRO A 235 18.99 -16.16 11.95
C PRO A 235 19.51 -15.65 13.31
N PHE A 236 20.76 -15.20 13.35
CA PHE A 236 21.40 -14.69 14.57
C PHE A 236 21.06 -13.21 14.85
N ILE A 237 20.77 -12.44 13.79
CA ILE A 237 20.50 -11.01 13.89
C ILE A 237 18.99 -10.76 14.05
N SER A 238 18.13 -11.63 13.47
CA SER A 238 16.72 -11.35 13.31
C SER A 238 15.83 -11.94 14.41
N ARG A 239 15.50 -11.10 15.38
CA ARG A 239 14.30 -11.33 16.20
C ARG A 239 13.00 -11.16 15.39
N VAL A 240 13.07 -10.54 14.23
CA VAL A 240 11.93 -10.25 13.33
C VAL A 240 11.37 -11.52 12.70
N SER A 241 12.23 -12.43 12.23
CA SER A 241 11.76 -13.71 11.68
C SER A 241 10.99 -14.54 12.71
N ILE A 242 11.40 -14.49 13.98
CA ILE A 242 10.71 -15.19 15.07
C ILE A 242 9.32 -14.58 15.29
N LYS A 243 9.21 -13.25 15.31
CA LYS A 243 7.92 -12.54 15.44
C LYS A 243 6.99 -12.85 14.26
N THR A 244 7.50 -12.79 13.03
CA THR A 244 6.72 -13.12 11.83
C THR A 244 6.15 -14.54 11.89
N HIS A 245 6.96 -15.52 12.28
CA HIS A 245 6.48 -16.90 12.42
C HIS A 245 5.47 -17.04 13.56
N GLY A 246 5.69 -16.37 14.69
CA GLY A 246 4.76 -16.35 15.82
C GLY A 246 3.41 -15.74 15.46
N ASP A 247 3.40 -14.62 14.75
CA ASP A 247 2.17 -13.96 14.28
C ASP A 247 1.42 -14.81 13.25
N ILE A 248 2.11 -15.45 12.31
CA ILE A 248 1.51 -16.36 11.33
C ILE A 248 0.88 -17.58 12.05
N GLN A 249 1.60 -18.16 13.01
CA GLN A 249 1.06 -19.29 13.78
C GLN A 249 -0.16 -18.86 14.59
N ARG A 250 -0.09 -17.72 15.27
CA ARG A 250 -1.23 -17.19 16.03
C ARG A 250 -2.43 -16.87 15.14
N LEU A 251 -2.20 -16.31 13.96
CA LEU A 251 -3.25 -16.09 12.96
C LEU A 251 -3.86 -17.43 12.51
N ALA A 252 -3.03 -18.46 12.31
CA ALA A 252 -3.50 -19.78 11.94
C ALA A 252 -4.44 -20.37 13.02
N ASP A 253 -4.06 -20.25 14.30
CA ASP A 253 -4.88 -20.69 15.42
C ASP A 253 -6.22 -19.96 15.49
N LEU A 254 -6.24 -18.65 15.22
CA LEU A 254 -7.45 -17.82 15.21
C LEU A 254 -8.40 -18.15 14.06
N ILE A 255 -7.89 -18.47 12.87
CA ILE A 255 -8.73 -18.77 11.70
C ILE A 255 -9.12 -20.26 11.61
N GLU A 256 -8.45 -21.16 12.30
CA GLU A 256 -8.71 -22.60 12.23
C GLU A 256 -10.17 -22.97 12.52
N PRO A 257 -10.82 -22.46 13.61
CA PRO A 257 -12.22 -22.74 13.89
C PRO A 257 -13.14 -22.24 12.77
N LEU A 258 -12.83 -21.07 12.15
CA LEU A 258 -13.60 -20.51 11.06
C LEU A 258 -13.49 -21.37 9.80
N LEU A 259 -12.28 -21.82 9.46
CA LEU A 259 -12.05 -22.73 8.33
C LEU A 259 -12.78 -24.06 8.53
N LYS A 260 -12.78 -24.61 9.76
CA LYS A 260 -13.53 -25.83 10.10
C LYS A 260 -15.04 -25.62 9.95
N ALA A 261 -15.56 -24.47 10.35
CA ALA A 261 -16.98 -24.13 10.20
C ALA A 261 -17.36 -24.03 8.72
N ILE A 262 -16.60 -23.29 7.90
CA ILE A 262 -16.83 -23.18 6.46
C ILE A 262 -16.81 -24.56 5.80
N LYS A 263 -15.80 -25.39 6.06
CA LYS A 263 -15.68 -26.75 5.49
C LYS A 263 -16.82 -27.68 5.93
N ARG A 264 -17.37 -27.49 7.14
CA ARG A 264 -18.52 -28.28 7.63
C ARG A 264 -19.80 -27.95 6.89
N GLU A 265 -20.09 -26.64 6.73
CA GLU A 265 -21.26 -26.19 5.99
C GLU A 265 -21.19 -26.57 4.51
N GLU A 266 -20.03 -26.40 3.90
CA GLU A 266 -19.79 -26.80 2.51
C GLU A 266 -20.06 -28.29 2.25
N LYS A 267 -19.69 -29.17 3.21
CA LYS A 267 -20.03 -30.60 3.11
C LYS A 267 -21.54 -30.86 3.13
N LYS A 268 -22.30 -30.08 3.88
CA LYS A 268 -23.77 -30.19 3.93
C LYS A 268 -24.42 -29.81 2.61
N HIS A 269 -23.78 -28.89 1.87
CA HIS A 269 -24.26 -28.36 0.60
C HIS A 269 -23.57 -29.02 -0.63
N ASN A 270 -22.94 -30.20 -0.45
CA ASN A 270 -22.27 -30.98 -1.51
C ASN A 270 -21.21 -30.19 -2.30
N GLY A 271 -20.58 -29.18 -1.69
CA GLY A 271 -19.59 -28.34 -2.34
C GLY A 271 -20.15 -27.17 -3.15
N ASP A 272 -21.48 -27.04 -3.26
CA ASP A 272 -22.13 -25.92 -3.90
C ASP A 272 -22.06 -24.65 -3.04
N ASP A 273 -22.28 -23.50 -3.67
CA ASP A 273 -22.41 -22.23 -2.96
C ASP A 273 -23.74 -22.20 -2.19
N TRP A 274 -23.74 -21.60 -0.99
CA TRP A 274 -24.95 -21.51 -0.16
C TRP A 274 -25.19 -20.04 0.27
N PRO A 275 -26.44 -19.64 0.56
CA PRO A 275 -26.77 -18.23 0.81
C PRO A 275 -25.95 -17.57 1.92
N GLU A 276 -25.65 -18.31 3.00
CA GLU A 276 -24.91 -17.82 4.17
C GLU A 276 -23.40 -18.02 4.07
N LYS A 277 -22.86 -18.44 2.92
CA LYS A 277 -21.41 -18.58 2.75
C LYS A 277 -20.72 -17.25 3.01
N PRO A 278 -19.70 -17.22 3.91
CA PRO A 278 -19.00 -15.97 4.22
C PRO A 278 -18.37 -15.36 2.94
N ARG A 279 -18.75 -14.12 2.65
CA ARG A 279 -18.23 -13.37 1.50
C ARG A 279 -17.08 -12.48 1.93
N ASN A 280 -16.00 -13.09 2.40
CA ASN A 280 -14.83 -12.41 2.94
C ASN A 280 -13.52 -12.99 2.36
N ILE A 281 -12.40 -12.33 2.63
CA ILE A 281 -11.10 -12.70 2.08
C ILE A 281 -10.68 -14.11 2.53
N LEU A 282 -11.00 -14.52 3.76
CA LEU A 282 -10.71 -15.86 4.28
C LEU A 282 -11.38 -16.95 3.44
N SER A 283 -12.68 -16.81 3.19
CA SER A 283 -13.45 -17.77 2.37
C SER A 283 -12.92 -17.85 0.95
N TRP A 284 -12.66 -16.69 0.32
CA TRP A 284 -12.10 -16.66 -1.04
C TRP A 284 -10.68 -17.22 -1.11
N THR A 285 -9.88 -17.05 -0.05
CA THR A 285 -8.53 -17.63 0.01
C THR A 285 -8.60 -19.14 0.08
N LEU A 286 -9.55 -19.70 0.83
CA LEU A 286 -9.81 -21.14 0.90
C LEU A 286 -10.25 -21.68 -0.47
N ASP A 287 -11.21 -21.02 -1.12
CA ASP A 287 -11.69 -21.42 -2.44
C ASP A 287 -10.58 -21.39 -3.50
N GLU A 288 -9.71 -20.39 -3.47
CA GLU A 288 -8.59 -20.29 -4.41
C GLU A 288 -7.49 -21.32 -4.12
N ALA A 289 -7.26 -21.67 -2.85
CA ALA A 289 -6.34 -22.75 -2.49
C ALA A 289 -6.78 -24.07 -3.11
N ARG A 290 -8.06 -24.40 -3.06
CA ARG A 290 -8.63 -25.59 -3.69
C ARG A 290 -8.51 -25.55 -5.20
N ARG A 291 -8.91 -24.42 -5.82
CA ARG A 291 -8.83 -24.24 -7.27
C ARG A 291 -7.41 -24.41 -7.79
N SER A 292 -6.44 -23.98 -7.00
CA SER A 292 -5.02 -24.07 -7.30
C SER A 292 -4.40 -25.45 -6.93
N GLY A 293 -5.16 -26.35 -6.32
CA GLY A 293 -4.68 -27.67 -5.89
C GLY A 293 -3.58 -27.63 -4.83
N VAL A 294 -3.62 -26.60 -3.97
CA VAL A 294 -2.60 -26.39 -2.92
C VAL A 294 -3.15 -26.68 -1.54
N SER A 295 -2.25 -26.66 -0.53
CA SER A 295 -2.59 -26.91 0.86
C SER A 295 -3.65 -25.94 1.41
N GLU A 296 -4.67 -26.49 2.08
CA GLU A 296 -5.72 -25.78 2.81
C GLU A 296 -5.44 -25.74 4.32
N LEU A 297 -4.22 -25.99 4.74
CA LEU A 297 -3.85 -25.94 6.16
C LEU A 297 -3.97 -24.51 6.70
N PRO A 298 -4.43 -24.32 7.94
CA PRO A 298 -4.59 -22.99 8.55
C PRO A 298 -3.32 -22.13 8.44
N CYS A 299 -2.14 -22.71 8.65
CA CYS A 299 -0.87 -22.01 8.55
C CYS A 299 -0.58 -21.52 7.12
N ASP A 300 -0.94 -22.29 6.08
CA ASP A 300 -0.73 -21.89 4.69
C ASP A 300 -1.71 -20.80 4.25
N ILE A 301 -2.93 -20.82 4.72
CA ILE A 301 -3.91 -19.74 4.54
C ILE A 301 -3.43 -18.48 5.28
N ALA A 302 -3.03 -18.62 6.56
CA ALA A 302 -2.56 -17.51 7.39
C ALA A 302 -1.36 -16.78 6.78
N LYS A 303 -0.39 -17.49 6.18
CA LYS A 303 0.74 -16.88 5.46
C LYS A 303 0.28 -15.91 4.37
N ARG A 304 -0.77 -16.25 3.62
CA ARG A 304 -1.28 -15.42 2.53
C ARG A 304 -2.05 -14.23 3.04
N LEU A 305 -2.88 -14.41 4.08
CA LEU A 305 -3.56 -13.29 4.73
C LEU A 305 -2.55 -12.32 5.36
N TYR A 306 -1.50 -12.84 5.98
CA TYR A 306 -0.42 -12.03 6.54
C TYR A 306 0.33 -11.22 5.48
N LEU A 307 0.61 -11.82 4.31
CA LEU A 307 1.26 -11.14 3.19
C LEU A 307 0.38 -10.06 2.56
N THR A 308 -0.92 -10.30 2.45
CA THR A 308 -1.84 -9.30 1.88
C THR A 308 -2.03 -8.10 2.82
N ALA A 309 -1.78 -8.25 4.14
CA ALA A 309 -1.76 -7.13 5.08
C ALA A 309 -0.67 -6.09 4.78
N LEU A 310 0.37 -6.42 3.98
CA LEU A 310 1.36 -5.43 3.53
C LEU A 310 0.73 -4.27 2.75
N SER A 311 -0.45 -4.46 2.14
CA SER A 311 -1.20 -3.39 1.48
C SER A 311 -1.60 -2.25 2.41
N LEU A 312 -1.67 -2.51 3.72
CA LEU A 312 -2.05 -1.53 4.73
C LEU A 312 -1.04 -0.38 4.83
N GLU A 313 0.24 -0.66 4.61
CA GLU A 313 1.28 0.38 4.58
C GLU A 313 0.98 1.42 3.50
N GLY A 314 0.74 1.00 2.26
CA GLY A 314 0.44 1.92 1.17
C GLY A 314 -0.87 2.71 1.40
N ILE A 315 -1.89 2.06 1.96
CA ILE A 315 -3.19 2.69 2.25
C ILE A 315 -3.04 3.74 3.36
N SER A 316 -2.48 3.34 4.52
CA SER A 316 -2.34 4.23 5.68
C SER A 316 -1.43 5.41 5.39
N ARG A 317 -0.30 5.16 4.73
CA ARG A 317 0.62 6.19 4.29
C ARG A 317 -0.04 7.21 3.36
N THR A 318 -0.86 6.75 2.41
CA THR A 318 -1.56 7.65 1.48
C THR A 318 -2.54 8.56 2.21
N VAL A 319 -3.32 8.02 3.15
CA VAL A 319 -4.25 8.83 3.97
C VAL A 319 -3.48 9.85 4.80
N ALA A 320 -2.41 9.44 5.48
CA ALA A 320 -1.60 10.34 6.30
C ALA A 320 -0.97 11.47 5.47
N LEU A 321 -0.41 11.16 4.30
CA LEU A 321 0.18 12.16 3.41
C LEU A 321 -0.87 13.07 2.77
N ALA A 322 -2.07 12.57 2.49
CA ALA A 322 -3.17 13.41 1.99
C ALA A 322 -3.60 14.44 3.04
N LEU A 323 -3.73 14.04 4.31
CA LEU A 323 -4.03 14.96 5.42
C LEU A 323 -2.90 15.97 5.63
N TYR A 324 -1.65 15.53 5.55
CA TYR A 324 -0.48 16.41 5.60
C TYR A 324 -0.54 17.47 4.49
N GLU A 325 -0.72 17.06 3.23
CA GLU A 325 -0.79 17.98 2.08
C GLU A 325 -1.96 18.98 2.16
N LEU A 326 -3.08 18.57 2.75
CA LEU A 326 -4.20 19.47 3.01
C LEU A 326 -3.90 20.46 4.14
N SER A 327 -3.06 20.11 5.11
CA SER A 327 -2.77 20.92 6.29
C SER A 327 -1.64 21.93 6.07
N ILE A 328 -0.65 21.63 5.23
CA ILE A 328 0.47 22.56 4.95
C ILE A 328 0.10 23.70 4.00
N ARG A 329 -1.09 23.69 3.42
CA ARG A 329 -1.58 24.72 2.51
C ARG A 329 -2.79 25.45 3.08
N PRO A 330 -3.00 26.72 2.69
CA PRO A 330 -4.24 27.41 3.04
C PRO A 330 -5.47 26.60 2.62
N ALA A 331 -6.49 26.53 3.48
CA ALA A 331 -7.70 25.74 3.23
C ALA A 331 -8.41 26.10 1.91
N SER A 332 -8.27 27.34 1.46
CA SER A 332 -8.81 27.83 0.18
C SER A 332 -8.16 27.22 -1.06
N VAL A 333 -7.01 26.54 -0.93
CA VAL A 333 -6.31 25.97 -2.10
C VAL A 333 -6.93 24.64 -2.52
N TYR A 334 -7.20 23.74 -1.57
CA TYR A 334 -7.77 22.41 -1.85
C TYR A 334 -8.85 21.98 -0.86
N LEU A 335 -8.65 22.23 0.43
CA LEU A 335 -9.47 21.67 1.50
C LEU A 335 -10.94 22.06 1.38
N ASN A 336 -11.21 23.34 1.14
CA ASN A 336 -12.59 23.84 1.02
C ASN A 336 -13.30 23.22 -0.19
N ASP A 337 -12.64 23.18 -1.33
CA ASP A 337 -13.19 22.63 -2.57
C ASP A 337 -13.48 21.14 -2.46
N ILE A 338 -12.61 20.37 -1.80
CA ILE A 338 -12.81 18.93 -1.60
C ILE A 338 -13.92 18.69 -0.57
N ARG A 339 -13.98 19.47 0.51
CA ARG A 339 -15.07 19.40 1.49
C ARG A 339 -16.42 19.68 0.85
N GLU A 340 -16.49 20.70 0.00
CA GLU A 340 -17.71 21.06 -0.73
C GLU A 340 -18.13 19.96 -1.71
N GLU A 341 -17.18 19.36 -2.46
CA GLU A 341 -17.46 18.20 -3.32
C GLU A 341 -18.04 17.05 -2.50
N VAL A 342 -17.38 16.67 -1.39
CA VAL A 342 -17.82 15.56 -0.53
C VAL A 342 -19.24 15.81 -0.02
N ARG A 343 -19.52 17.02 0.52
CA ARG A 343 -20.84 17.38 1.03
C ARG A 343 -21.91 17.30 -0.05
N THR A 344 -21.66 17.93 -1.20
CA THR A 344 -22.61 17.98 -2.31
C THR A 344 -22.93 16.60 -2.86
N VAL A 345 -21.91 15.76 -3.03
CA VAL A 345 -22.08 14.39 -3.55
C VAL A 345 -22.89 13.52 -2.57
N ILE A 346 -22.60 13.61 -1.26
CA ILE A 346 -23.34 12.86 -0.24
C ILE A 346 -24.81 13.29 -0.22
N GLU A 347 -25.08 14.59 -0.24
CA GLU A 347 -26.45 15.12 -0.29
C GLU A 347 -27.19 14.70 -1.57
N GLU A 348 -26.52 14.74 -2.72
CA GLU A 348 -27.12 14.33 -4.00
C GLU A 348 -27.49 12.85 -3.96
N VAL A 349 -26.55 11.97 -3.59
CA VAL A 349 -26.80 10.53 -3.51
C VAL A 349 -27.88 10.22 -2.48
N ALA A 350 -27.90 10.90 -1.32
CA ALA A 350 -28.94 10.73 -0.31
C ALA A 350 -30.36 11.07 -0.80
N ARG A 351 -30.48 12.01 -1.75
CA ARG A 351 -31.80 12.36 -2.34
C ARG A 351 -32.34 11.26 -3.25
N PHE A 352 -31.45 10.53 -3.93
CA PHE A 352 -31.84 9.49 -4.90
C PHE A 352 -31.83 8.08 -4.31
N SER A 353 -31.32 7.91 -3.10
CA SER A 353 -31.32 6.60 -2.43
C SER A 353 -32.77 6.19 -2.09
N PRO A 354 -33.19 4.97 -2.50
CA PRO A 354 -34.57 4.50 -2.23
C PRO A 354 -34.80 4.36 -0.72
N ALA A 355 -36.01 4.62 -0.26
CA ALA A 355 -36.36 4.37 1.14
C ALA A 355 -36.23 2.88 1.49
N PRO A 356 -35.61 2.52 2.62
CA PRO A 356 -35.39 1.13 3.00
C PRO A 356 -36.69 0.46 3.46
N ASN A 357 -36.69 -0.88 3.47
CA ASN A 357 -37.71 -1.65 4.19
C ASN A 357 -37.61 -1.37 5.70
N GLN A 358 -38.69 -1.52 6.43
CA GLN A 358 -38.80 -1.18 7.86
C GLN A 358 -37.72 -1.81 8.74
N ASP A 359 -37.23 -3.01 8.42
CA ASP A 359 -36.21 -3.72 9.17
C ASP A 359 -34.78 -3.15 8.94
N ALA A 360 -34.55 -2.39 7.88
CA ALA A 360 -33.27 -1.80 7.53
C ALA A 360 -33.16 -0.31 7.85
N LEU A 361 -34.24 0.32 8.39
CA LEU A 361 -34.36 1.77 8.57
C LEU A 361 -33.18 2.40 9.32
N LYS A 362 -32.82 1.87 10.48
CA LYS A 362 -31.75 2.43 11.31
C LYS A 362 -30.39 2.39 10.61
N LEU A 363 -30.09 1.27 9.95
CA LEU A 363 -28.86 1.05 9.21
C LEU A 363 -28.77 1.96 7.99
N TYR A 364 -29.89 2.18 7.34
CA TYR A 364 -30.00 3.03 6.17
C TYR A 364 -29.84 4.52 6.53
N GLU A 365 -30.44 4.98 7.63
CA GLU A 365 -30.31 6.37 8.09
C GLU A 365 -28.87 6.73 8.40
N GLU A 366 -28.11 5.81 9.01
CA GLU A 366 -26.70 6.01 9.34
C GLU A 366 -25.76 6.03 8.11
N GLN A 367 -26.16 5.46 6.98
CA GLN A 367 -25.32 5.31 5.78
C GLN A 367 -25.88 6.07 4.56
N ARG A 368 -26.99 6.78 4.73
CA ARG A 368 -27.62 7.49 3.63
C ARG A 368 -26.68 8.52 3.01
N GLY A 369 -26.50 8.44 1.69
CA GLY A 369 -25.56 9.26 0.94
C GLY A 369 -24.13 8.73 0.91
N TRP A 370 -23.78 7.74 1.75
CA TRP A 370 -22.46 7.13 1.83
C TRP A 370 -22.35 5.82 1.05
N GLU A 371 -23.15 5.64 0.04
CA GLU A 371 -23.08 4.49 -0.85
C GLU A 371 -21.80 4.52 -1.69
N LYS A 372 -21.38 3.35 -2.17
CA LYS A 372 -20.20 3.23 -3.03
C LYS A 372 -20.22 4.24 -4.19
N ILE A 373 -21.39 4.54 -4.76
CA ILE A 373 -21.52 5.47 -5.88
C ILE A 373 -21.10 6.90 -5.50
N ALA A 374 -21.33 7.32 -4.26
CA ALA A 374 -20.89 8.62 -3.79
C ALA A 374 -19.35 8.73 -3.87
N ILE A 375 -18.63 7.69 -3.45
CA ILE A 375 -17.17 7.67 -3.53
C ILE A 375 -16.68 7.68 -4.98
N ASP A 376 -17.40 7.05 -5.90
CA ASP A 376 -17.09 7.08 -7.33
C ASP A 376 -17.27 8.50 -7.93
N MET A 377 -18.17 9.30 -7.38
CA MET A 377 -18.46 10.67 -7.83
C MET A 377 -17.51 11.74 -7.26
N MET A 378 -16.70 11.43 -6.25
CA MET A 378 -15.73 12.35 -5.65
C MET A 378 -14.46 12.49 -6.52
N HIS A 379 -14.50 13.39 -7.51
CA HIS A 379 -13.45 13.50 -8.53
C HIS A 379 -12.29 14.41 -8.14
N LYS A 380 -12.55 15.52 -7.42
CA LYS A 380 -11.50 16.39 -6.87
C LYS A 380 -10.69 15.62 -5.84
N LEU A 381 -11.36 14.89 -4.95
CA LEU A 381 -10.71 14.02 -3.98
C LEU A 381 -9.88 12.91 -4.67
N ASP A 382 -10.41 12.30 -5.72
CA ASP A 382 -9.71 11.26 -6.50
C ASP A 382 -8.42 11.81 -7.15
N SER A 383 -8.51 13.00 -7.78
CA SER A 383 -7.36 13.70 -8.36
C SER A 383 -6.32 14.06 -7.31
N PHE A 384 -6.78 14.58 -6.16
CA PHE A 384 -5.90 14.98 -5.06
C PHE A 384 -5.08 13.79 -4.52
N VAL A 385 -5.75 12.66 -4.25
CA VAL A 385 -5.09 11.44 -3.77
C VAL A 385 -4.12 10.89 -4.82
N LYS A 386 -4.47 10.96 -6.10
CA LYS A 386 -3.57 10.54 -7.19
C LYS A 386 -2.30 11.38 -7.23
N GLU A 387 -2.41 12.69 -7.06
CA GLU A 387 -1.26 13.59 -7.02
C GLU A 387 -0.41 13.38 -5.77
N VAL A 388 -1.03 13.11 -4.60
CA VAL A 388 -0.30 12.71 -3.38
C VAL A 388 0.58 11.50 -3.66
N LEU A 389 0.02 10.46 -4.28
CA LEU A 389 0.76 9.24 -4.61
C LEU A 389 1.88 9.46 -5.63
N ARG A 390 1.70 10.33 -6.61
CA ARG A 390 2.74 10.68 -7.58
C ARG A 390 3.88 11.47 -6.92
N TYR A 391 3.51 12.50 -6.17
CA TYR A 391 4.48 13.45 -5.61
C TYR A 391 5.29 12.86 -4.46
N HIS A 392 4.63 12.10 -3.59
CA HIS A 392 5.18 11.41 -2.44
C HIS A 392 5.40 9.91 -2.68
N ASP A 393 5.82 9.55 -3.89
CA ASP A 393 6.12 8.14 -4.20
C ASP A 393 7.00 7.51 -3.10
N ASN A 394 6.62 6.32 -2.64
CA ASN A 394 7.28 5.64 -1.53
C ASN A 394 8.55 4.88 -1.96
N GLN A 395 8.78 4.74 -3.27
CA GLN A 395 9.92 4.02 -3.81
C GLN A 395 10.49 4.75 -5.04
N PRO A 396 11.82 4.83 -5.16
CA PRO A 396 12.44 5.48 -6.32
C PRO A 396 12.27 4.67 -7.61
N VAL A 397 11.99 3.37 -7.51
CA VAL A 397 11.84 2.43 -8.62
C VAL A 397 10.67 1.48 -8.39
N HIS A 398 9.93 1.17 -9.43
CA HIS A 398 8.78 0.25 -9.40
C HIS A 398 8.93 -0.91 -10.40
N LEU A 399 7.91 -1.75 -10.51
CA LEU A 399 7.85 -2.91 -11.41
C LEU A 399 9.02 -3.88 -11.24
N GLY A 400 9.52 -4.04 -10.01
CA GLY A 400 10.60 -4.95 -9.70
C GLY A 400 10.32 -6.36 -10.23
N SER A 401 11.25 -6.90 -11.03
CA SER A 401 11.13 -8.20 -11.67
C SER A 401 12.45 -8.98 -11.57
N ARG A 402 12.33 -10.27 -11.29
CA ARG A 402 13.45 -11.21 -11.43
C ARG A 402 13.50 -11.72 -12.86
N VAL A 403 14.63 -11.61 -13.50
CA VAL A 403 14.88 -12.17 -14.83
C VAL A 403 15.13 -13.67 -14.67
N LEU A 404 14.15 -14.50 -15.06
CA LEU A 404 14.21 -15.96 -14.94
C LEU A 404 14.90 -16.62 -16.14
N LYS A 405 14.70 -16.05 -17.33
CA LYS A 405 15.35 -16.42 -18.59
C LYS A 405 15.95 -15.16 -19.19
N ASP A 406 17.00 -15.31 -19.97
CA ASP A 406 17.62 -14.18 -20.69
C ASP A 406 16.55 -13.34 -21.38
N PHE A 407 16.66 -12.01 -21.22
CA PHE A 407 15.70 -11.04 -21.72
C PHE A 407 16.39 -10.00 -22.61
N VAL A 408 15.76 -9.66 -23.71
CA VAL A 408 16.28 -8.64 -24.65
C VAL A 408 15.21 -7.59 -24.84
N PHE A 409 15.53 -6.34 -24.54
CA PHE A 409 14.68 -5.19 -24.85
C PHE A 409 14.57 -4.98 -26.35
N SER A 410 13.55 -4.27 -26.79
CA SER A 410 13.33 -3.93 -28.22
C SER A 410 14.46 -3.08 -28.82
N ASP A 411 15.24 -2.37 -28.01
CA ASP A 411 16.44 -1.65 -28.43
C ASP A 411 17.70 -2.54 -28.57
N GLY A 412 17.56 -3.86 -28.34
CA GLY A 412 18.65 -4.82 -28.38
C GLY A 412 19.43 -4.96 -27.05
N THR A 413 19.09 -4.24 -26.01
CA THR A 413 19.78 -4.36 -24.71
C THR A 413 19.51 -5.72 -24.10
N PHE A 414 20.56 -6.51 -23.88
CA PHE A 414 20.51 -7.86 -23.31
C PHE A 414 20.60 -7.86 -21.79
N ILE A 415 19.72 -8.59 -21.13
CA ILE A 415 19.69 -8.76 -19.67
C ILE A 415 19.78 -10.25 -19.33
N PRO A 416 20.86 -10.71 -18.69
CA PRO A 416 21.05 -12.11 -18.37
C PRO A 416 20.11 -12.61 -17.28
N ALA A 417 19.71 -13.88 -17.35
CA ALA A 417 18.98 -14.56 -16.31
C ALA A 417 19.67 -14.41 -14.94
N GLY A 418 18.89 -14.29 -13.89
CA GLY A 418 19.37 -14.04 -12.53
C GLY A 418 19.54 -12.56 -12.17
N SER A 419 19.36 -11.63 -13.11
CA SER A 419 19.37 -10.19 -12.86
C SER A 419 18.08 -9.71 -12.19
N THR A 420 18.14 -8.50 -11.60
CA THR A 420 17.00 -7.82 -10.99
C THR A 420 16.75 -6.52 -11.73
N LEU A 421 15.56 -6.40 -12.29
CA LEU A 421 15.14 -5.32 -13.18
C LEU A 421 14.04 -4.47 -12.53
N PHE A 422 14.14 -3.15 -12.70
CA PHE A 422 13.15 -2.16 -12.24
C PHE A 422 12.86 -1.13 -13.32
N VAL A 423 11.77 -0.40 -13.13
CA VAL A 423 11.44 0.83 -13.87
C VAL A 423 11.74 2.03 -13.00
N ASN A 424 12.30 3.07 -13.60
CA ASN A 424 12.54 4.36 -12.96
C ASN A 424 11.23 5.15 -12.84
N SER A 425 10.48 4.88 -11.78
CA SER A 425 9.21 5.58 -11.54
C SER A 425 9.43 7.02 -11.11
N ARG A 426 10.37 7.25 -10.21
CA ARG A 426 10.64 8.60 -9.70
C ARG A 426 11.03 9.58 -10.81
N GLY A 427 11.90 9.16 -11.71
CA GLY A 427 12.27 9.98 -12.88
C GLY A 427 11.06 10.29 -13.76
N ALA A 428 10.23 9.31 -14.07
CA ALA A 428 9.04 9.51 -14.89
C ALA A 428 7.97 10.38 -14.21
N HIS A 429 7.80 10.26 -12.88
CA HIS A 429 6.86 11.09 -12.12
C HIS A 429 7.27 12.57 -12.06
N MET A 430 8.56 12.86 -12.25
CA MET A 430 9.14 14.22 -12.21
C MET A 430 9.59 14.71 -13.59
N ASP A 431 9.12 14.06 -14.65
CA ASP A 431 9.51 14.38 -16.02
C ASP A 431 8.58 15.45 -16.61
N GLU A 432 9.15 16.64 -16.90
CA GLU A 432 8.45 17.77 -17.49
C GLU A 432 7.97 17.51 -18.94
N GLU A 433 8.59 16.55 -19.65
CA GLU A 433 8.12 16.14 -20.98
C GLU A 433 6.84 15.29 -20.89
N LEU A 434 6.62 14.61 -19.75
CA LEU A 434 5.44 13.77 -19.52
C LEU A 434 4.33 14.52 -18.75
N LEU A 435 4.71 15.42 -17.87
CA LEU A 435 3.79 16.13 -16.95
C LEU A 435 4.24 17.59 -16.79
N GLU A 436 3.41 18.51 -17.19
CA GLU A 436 3.66 19.95 -16.99
C GLU A 436 3.80 20.28 -15.50
N ASN A 437 4.85 21.05 -15.15
CA ASN A 437 5.19 21.39 -13.76
C ASN A 437 5.27 20.14 -12.85
N ALA A 438 5.99 19.10 -13.31
CA ALA A 438 6.06 17.80 -12.67
C ALA A 438 6.66 17.84 -11.26
N ASP A 439 7.57 18.79 -10.98
CA ASP A 439 8.22 18.99 -9.69
C ASP A 439 7.34 19.73 -8.66
N THR A 440 6.19 20.24 -9.10
CA THR A 440 5.23 20.98 -8.28
C THR A 440 4.01 20.12 -7.94
N PHE A 441 3.58 20.16 -6.68
CA PHE A 441 2.34 19.52 -6.26
C PHE A 441 1.13 20.31 -6.79
N ASN A 442 0.28 19.62 -7.56
CA ASN A 442 -1.00 20.15 -8.03
C ASN A 442 -2.12 19.14 -7.76
N GLY A 443 -2.85 19.31 -6.65
CA GLY A 443 -3.89 18.38 -6.22
C GLY A 443 -5.02 18.15 -7.22
N PHE A 444 -5.23 19.09 -8.13
CA PHE A 444 -6.26 18.97 -9.19
C PHE A 444 -5.68 18.69 -10.56
N ARG A 445 -4.44 18.20 -10.65
CA ARG A 445 -3.75 17.86 -11.92
C ARG A 445 -4.56 16.91 -12.81
N TYR A 446 -5.27 15.98 -12.23
CA TYR A 446 -6.06 14.95 -12.92
C TYR A 446 -7.56 15.25 -12.95
N PHE A 447 -7.97 16.36 -12.35
CA PHE A 447 -9.34 16.86 -12.40
C PHE A 447 -9.51 17.76 -13.63
N LYS A 448 -10.51 17.46 -14.45
CA LYS A 448 -10.94 18.33 -15.55
C LYS A 448 -12.33 18.81 -15.25
N GLU A 449 -12.54 20.11 -15.24
CA GLU A 449 -13.88 20.68 -15.19
C GLU A 449 -14.68 20.15 -16.37
N GLN A 450 -15.91 19.74 -16.09
CA GLN A 450 -16.83 19.34 -17.17
C GLN A 450 -17.28 20.60 -17.90
N ASP A 451 -17.25 20.56 -19.23
CA ASP A 451 -18.01 21.51 -20.03
C ASP A 451 -19.49 21.37 -19.63
N GLN A 452 -20.07 22.45 -19.10
CA GLN A 452 -21.46 22.46 -18.57
C GLN A 452 -22.51 22.16 -19.67
N ASP A 453 -22.11 22.20 -20.93
CA ASP A 453 -22.96 21.99 -22.08
C ASP A 453 -23.05 20.53 -22.58
N GLN A 454 -22.35 19.57 -21.95
CA GLN A 454 -22.41 18.17 -22.37
C GLN A 454 -23.46 17.37 -21.58
N PRO A 455 -24.33 16.56 -22.27
CA PRO A 455 -25.29 15.71 -21.61
C PRO A 455 -24.61 14.73 -20.62
N ARG A 456 -25.19 14.54 -19.43
CA ARG A 456 -24.68 13.70 -18.32
C ARG A 456 -24.20 12.30 -18.79
N ALA A 457 -24.92 11.67 -19.72
CA ALA A 457 -24.58 10.35 -20.25
C ALA A 457 -23.27 10.32 -21.07
N LEU A 458 -22.92 11.40 -21.78
CA LEU A 458 -21.65 11.52 -22.48
C LEU A 458 -20.50 11.89 -21.52
N ALA A 459 -20.78 12.67 -20.48
CA ALA A 459 -19.83 13.00 -19.43
C ALA A 459 -19.41 11.75 -18.62
N GLU A 460 -20.29 10.77 -18.45
CA GLU A 460 -19.95 9.47 -17.87
C GLU A 460 -19.08 8.61 -18.80
N GLN A 461 -19.31 8.68 -20.12
CA GLN A 461 -18.49 7.95 -21.12
C GLN A 461 -17.23 8.70 -21.53
N VAL A 462 -17.29 9.99 -21.62
CA VAL A 462 -16.18 10.90 -21.94
C VAL A 462 -15.48 11.36 -20.67
N GLY A 463 -15.83 10.82 -19.51
CA GLY A 463 -15.01 10.98 -18.32
C GLY A 463 -13.58 10.61 -18.68
N ALA A 464 -12.93 11.47 -19.41
CA ALA A 464 -11.50 11.52 -19.63
C ALA A 464 -10.84 11.81 -18.28
N ARG A 465 -11.40 11.17 -17.27
CA ARG A 465 -10.96 11.15 -15.92
C ARG A 465 -9.83 10.18 -15.92
N ASP A 466 -8.73 10.67 -15.49
CA ASP A 466 -7.59 9.84 -15.23
C ASP A 466 -7.66 9.39 -13.75
N PRO A 467 -8.54 8.40 -13.41
CA PRO A 467 -8.83 8.06 -12.04
C PRO A 467 -7.59 7.55 -11.34
N LEU A 468 -7.59 7.66 -10.00
CA LEU A 468 -6.54 7.16 -9.10
C LEU A 468 -6.06 5.75 -9.47
N THR A 469 -6.98 4.88 -9.87
CA THR A 469 -6.68 3.47 -10.18
C THR A 469 -6.13 3.22 -11.58
N ARG A 470 -6.11 4.24 -12.46
CA ARG A 470 -5.58 4.11 -13.81
C ARG A 470 -4.06 4.21 -13.78
N THR A 471 -3.41 3.25 -14.41
CA THR A 471 -1.95 3.23 -14.59
C THR A 471 -1.56 3.87 -15.91
N ALA A 472 -0.50 4.67 -15.91
CA ALA A 472 0.01 5.39 -17.09
C ALA A 472 1.54 5.49 -17.04
N PHE A 473 2.18 5.87 -18.15
CA PHE A 473 3.64 6.01 -18.22
C PHE A 473 4.24 7.10 -17.31
N ALA A 474 3.43 8.07 -16.90
CA ALA A 474 3.83 9.09 -15.92
C ALA A 474 3.28 8.80 -14.52
N TYR A 475 2.73 7.59 -14.27
CA TYR A 475 2.11 7.23 -13.00
C TYR A 475 2.23 5.73 -12.74
N TYR A 476 3.29 5.33 -12.06
CA TYR A 476 3.62 3.92 -11.77
C TYR A 476 3.33 3.48 -10.34
N THR A 477 2.74 4.32 -9.51
CA THR A 477 2.52 4.00 -8.08
C THR A 477 1.75 2.69 -7.89
N PHE A 478 0.77 2.43 -8.74
CA PHE A 478 0.08 1.14 -8.79
C PHE A 478 0.66 0.15 -9.80
N GLY A 479 1.89 0.35 -10.25
CA GLY A 479 2.50 -0.48 -11.29
C GLY A 479 1.94 -0.19 -12.69
N TYR A 480 2.16 -1.11 -13.64
CA TYR A 480 1.72 -0.93 -15.03
C TYR A 480 1.37 -2.26 -15.71
N GLY A 481 0.37 -2.22 -16.59
CA GLY A 481 -0.05 -3.36 -17.39
C GLY A 481 -0.48 -4.55 -16.52
N LYS A 482 -0.01 -5.76 -16.85
CA LYS A 482 -0.32 -6.99 -16.09
C LYS A 482 0.29 -7.02 -14.68
N HIS A 483 1.30 -6.20 -14.43
CA HIS A 483 1.96 -6.04 -13.15
C HIS A 483 1.34 -4.93 -12.28
N ALA A 484 0.21 -4.35 -12.72
CA ALA A 484 -0.53 -3.39 -11.92
C ALA A 484 -1.03 -4.01 -10.61
N CYS A 485 -1.01 -3.22 -9.53
CA CYS A 485 -1.45 -3.64 -8.21
C CYS A 485 -2.87 -4.24 -8.27
N PRO A 486 -3.07 -5.48 -7.85
CA PRO A 486 -4.37 -6.14 -7.93
C PRO A 486 -5.39 -5.52 -6.97
N GLY A 487 -4.93 -4.95 -5.83
CA GLY A 487 -5.76 -4.37 -4.78
C GLY A 487 -6.09 -2.88 -4.95
N ARG A 488 -5.60 -2.21 -6.00
CA ARG A 488 -5.75 -0.76 -6.19
C ARG A 488 -7.19 -0.24 -6.12
N PHE A 489 -8.15 -1.03 -6.60
CA PHE A 489 -9.57 -0.66 -6.55
C PHE A 489 -10.09 -0.61 -5.11
N THR A 490 -9.84 -1.66 -4.33
CA THR A 490 -10.24 -1.70 -2.92
C THR A 490 -9.50 -0.65 -2.10
N ALA A 491 -8.19 -0.47 -2.35
CA ALA A 491 -7.38 0.57 -1.70
C ALA A 491 -7.94 1.97 -1.96
N SER A 492 -8.33 2.26 -3.21
CA SER A 492 -8.97 3.55 -3.57
C SER A 492 -10.24 3.81 -2.76
N TYR A 493 -11.10 2.82 -2.58
CA TYR A 493 -12.32 2.98 -1.77
C TYR A 493 -11.99 3.21 -0.29
N ILE A 494 -11.08 2.43 0.30
CA ILE A 494 -10.68 2.62 1.70
C ILE A 494 -10.11 4.03 1.90
N ILE A 495 -9.16 4.45 1.07
CA ILE A 495 -8.49 5.76 1.17
C ILE A 495 -9.53 6.89 1.03
N LYS A 496 -10.34 6.89 -0.04
CA LYS A 496 -11.30 7.97 -0.29
C LYS A 496 -12.40 8.01 0.78
N THR A 497 -12.90 6.86 1.23
CA THR A 497 -13.92 6.82 2.30
C THR A 497 -13.37 7.33 3.63
N MET A 498 -12.15 6.94 4.02
CA MET A 498 -11.51 7.45 5.24
C MET A 498 -11.29 8.96 5.16
N LEU A 499 -10.74 9.46 4.06
CA LEU A 499 -10.54 10.91 3.86
C LEU A 499 -11.85 11.66 3.85
N ALA A 500 -12.85 11.21 3.11
CA ALA A 500 -14.16 11.85 3.05
C ALA A 500 -14.81 11.94 4.45
N ARG A 501 -14.74 10.85 5.26
CA ARG A 501 -15.24 10.87 6.64
C ARG A 501 -14.48 11.85 7.53
N ILE A 502 -13.14 11.86 7.45
CA ILE A 502 -12.33 12.81 8.22
C ILE A 502 -12.66 14.25 7.81
N LEU A 503 -12.78 14.52 6.51
CA LEU A 503 -13.08 15.85 5.98
C LEU A 503 -14.47 16.35 6.38
N THR A 504 -15.44 15.44 6.51
CA THR A 504 -16.82 15.75 6.92
C THR A 504 -16.91 15.99 8.42
N ASP A 505 -16.35 15.09 9.23
CA ASP A 505 -16.66 15.01 10.65
C ASP A 505 -15.67 15.76 11.53
N TYR A 506 -14.45 16.07 11.02
CA TYR A 506 -13.38 16.62 11.85
C TYR A 506 -12.73 17.85 11.24
N ASP A 507 -12.32 18.77 12.14
CA ASP A 507 -11.26 19.72 11.87
C ASP A 507 -9.93 19.08 12.24
N PHE A 508 -8.87 19.45 11.52
CA PHE A 508 -7.54 18.93 11.75
C PHE A 508 -6.47 19.96 11.38
N GLU A 509 -5.33 19.90 12.08
CA GLU A 509 -4.17 20.73 11.85
C GLU A 509 -2.89 20.01 12.26
N LEU A 510 -1.75 20.40 11.70
CA LEU A 510 -0.43 19.91 12.14
C LEU A 510 -0.08 20.47 13.50
N THR A 511 0.67 19.71 14.30
CA THR A 511 1.34 20.27 15.48
C THR A 511 2.43 21.25 15.05
N GLU A 512 2.82 22.17 15.95
CA GLU A 512 3.90 23.15 15.66
C GLU A 512 5.20 22.45 15.23
N SER A 513 5.57 21.37 15.90
CA SER A 513 6.77 20.60 15.57
C SER A 513 6.73 20.03 14.14
N THR A 514 5.60 19.47 13.73
CA THR A 514 5.41 18.94 12.39
C THR A 514 5.35 20.04 11.33
N GLN A 515 4.77 21.20 11.66
CA GLN A 515 4.71 22.34 10.76
C GLN A 515 6.09 22.96 10.51
N VAL A 516 6.90 23.17 11.56
CA VAL A 516 8.28 23.66 11.44
C VAL A 516 9.13 22.71 10.59
N TYR A 517 8.94 21.40 10.75
CA TYR A 517 9.61 20.41 9.91
C TYR A 517 9.19 20.55 8.43
N ALA A 518 7.89 20.74 8.17
CA ALA A 518 7.35 20.92 6.83
C ALA A 518 7.91 22.14 6.09
N GLU A 519 8.18 23.24 6.80
CA GLU A 519 8.77 24.46 6.24
C GLU A 519 10.23 24.30 5.81
N THR A 520 10.94 23.34 6.42
CA THR A 520 12.38 23.12 6.20
C THR A 520 12.70 21.92 5.32
N HIS A 521 11.76 20.98 5.15
CA HIS A 521 11.96 19.74 4.42
C HIS A 521 10.89 19.54 3.36
N ARG A 522 11.30 19.12 2.16
CA ARG A 522 10.38 18.85 1.04
C ARG A 522 9.42 17.69 1.31
N PHE A 523 9.86 16.71 2.09
CA PHE A 523 9.07 15.52 2.41
C PHE A 523 8.94 15.37 3.91
N PRO A 524 7.77 14.94 4.42
CA PRO A 524 7.55 14.78 5.85
C PRO A 524 8.37 13.62 6.43
N ASP A 525 8.74 13.74 7.71
CA ASP A 525 9.14 12.59 8.50
C ASP A 525 7.88 11.86 8.98
N GLU A 526 7.49 10.82 8.25
CA GLU A 526 6.26 10.09 8.50
C GLU A 526 6.25 9.41 9.89
N SER A 527 7.42 9.11 10.45
CA SER A 527 7.54 8.46 11.76
C SER A 527 7.29 9.42 12.92
N ALA A 528 7.52 10.71 12.70
CA ALA A 528 7.37 11.78 13.71
C ALA A 528 6.16 12.68 13.43
N MET A 529 5.33 12.35 12.45
CA MET A 529 4.20 13.18 12.06
C MET A 529 3.08 13.11 13.08
N GLU A 530 2.80 14.24 13.74
CA GLU A 530 1.69 14.41 14.67
C GLU A 530 0.67 15.41 14.13
N MET A 531 -0.59 15.12 14.36
CA MET A 531 -1.71 15.95 13.93
C MET A 531 -2.73 16.08 15.05
N ARG A 532 -3.36 17.24 15.13
CA ARG A 532 -4.45 17.53 16.05
C ARG A 532 -5.77 17.41 15.33
N PHE A 533 -6.74 16.81 15.99
CA PHE A 533 -8.11 16.62 15.49
C PHE A 533 -9.12 17.17 16.49
N ARG A 534 -10.24 17.68 15.95
CA ARG A 534 -11.40 18.10 16.72
C ARG A 534 -12.66 17.70 15.98
N LYS A 535 -13.61 17.04 16.66
CA LYS A 535 -14.91 16.72 16.06
C LYS A 535 -15.67 18.02 15.78
N LYS A 536 -16.21 18.15 14.58
CA LYS A 536 -17.09 19.30 14.24
C LYS A 536 -18.37 19.20 15.05
N VAL A 537 -18.85 20.33 15.50
CA VAL A 537 -20.19 20.44 16.09
C VAL A 537 -21.19 20.49 14.93
N GLU A 538 -22.17 19.63 14.94
CA GLU A 538 -23.29 19.73 13.98
C GLU A 538 -24.01 21.07 14.25
N GLU A 539 -23.96 21.97 13.23
CA GLU A 539 -24.71 23.23 13.27
C GLU A 539 -26.19 23.00 13.00
#